data_1ae2361cc887b208f9fab6abe4806841
#
_entry.id   1ae2361cc887b208f9fab6abe4806841
#
_cell.length_a   1.000
_cell.length_b   1.000
_cell.length_c   1.000
_cell.angle_alpha   90.00
_cell.angle_beta   90.00
_cell.angle_gamma   90.00
#
_symmetry.space_group_name_H-M   'P 1'
#
loop_
_entity.id
_entity.type
_entity.pdbx_description
1 polymer ?
#
loop_
_entity_poly.entity_id
_entity_poly.type
_entity_poly.pdbx_seq_one_letter_code
_entity_poly.pdbx_strand_id
1 'polypeptide(L)'
;MTPNPQGKNEFKLHEDVVNLFTREYFFDRFNSRESELQIKNLSADQPPAPLSDDELAARIKVMTTFFEQMTWIAPLPVEFPMNDFLPPFEFDADQGSWGTIDNIYCFGRYHLKKDQYLKIQFSSPKCCYWGIQTWNYLMQSTDYKNHKVSINKGQAKPNADGTYTIYMSHEPMGKENWISAAGYEEAIMFCRWLLAEELPEQPTVEVLSFAEVS
;
A
#
# COMPACT_ATOMS: atom_id res chain seq x y z
N MET A 1 11.79 14.97 18.23
CA MET A 1 13.03 14.34 17.70
C MET A 1 14.18 15.28 17.98
N THR A 2 15.32 14.77 18.35
CA THR A 2 16.46 15.56 18.78
C THR A 2 17.75 14.78 18.49
N PRO A 3 18.89 15.45 18.18
CA PRO A 3 20.20 14.79 18.05
C PRO A 3 20.62 14.07 19.33
N ASN A 4 20.21 14.58 20.48
CA ASN A 4 20.57 14.04 21.80
C ASN A 4 19.31 13.79 22.63
N PRO A 5 18.61 12.68 22.47
CA PRO A 5 17.39 12.36 23.21
C PRO A 5 17.68 12.23 24.70
N GLN A 6 16.87 12.89 25.52
CA GLN A 6 16.93 12.85 27.00
C GLN A 6 15.61 12.34 27.57
N GLY A 7 14.54 12.35 26.81
CA GLY A 7 13.19 11.99 27.22
C GLY A 7 12.73 10.63 26.73
N LYS A 8 11.69 10.10 27.37
CA LYS A 8 11.11 8.77 27.05
C LYS A 8 10.50 8.71 25.63
N ASN A 9 9.97 9.83 25.13
CA ASN A 9 9.31 9.92 23.81
C ASN A 9 10.19 10.67 22.79
N GLU A 10 11.47 10.66 23.00
CA GLU A 10 12.45 11.27 22.10
C GLU A 10 13.25 10.18 21.41
N PHE A 11 13.60 10.39 20.16
CA PHE A 11 14.53 9.53 19.46
C PHE A 11 15.55 10.38 18.69
N LYS A 12 16.74 9.81 18.59
CA LYS A 12 17.87 10.46 17.93
C LYS A 12 17.62 10.51 16.42
N LEU A 13 17.79 11.68 15.84
CA LEU A 13 17.95 11.81 14.40
C LEU A 13 19.40 11.55 14.01
N HIS A 14 19.60 10.76 12.96
CA HIS A 14 20.89 10.67 12.29
C HIS A 14 21.20 12.00 11.62
N GLU A 15 22.47 12.39 11.51
CA GLU A 15 22.88 13.67 10.92
C GLU A 15 22.50 13.81 9.44
N ASP A 16 22.38 12.69 8.71
CA ASP A 16 22.01 12.65 7.30
C ASP A 16 20.48 12.61 7.06
N VAL A 17 19.66 12.67 8.13
CA VAL A 17 18.20 12.66 7.96
C VAL A 17 17.71 13.96 7.37
N VAL A 18 17.18 13.89 6.16
CA VAL A 18 16.60 15.04 5.42
C VAL A 18 15.06 15.07 5.47
N ASN A 19 14.43 13.93 5.72
CA ASN A 19 12.98 13.80 5.77
C ASN A 19 12.52 12.90 6.91
N LEU A 20 11.35 13.20 7.45
CA LEU A 20 10.62 12.36 8.37
C LEU A 20 9.27 12.02 7.78
N PHE A 21 8.98 10.73 7.63
CA PHE A 21 7.69 10.24 7.22
C PHE A 21 7.00 9.54 8.38
N THR A 22 5.73 9.83 8.58
CA THR A 22 4.85 9.10 9.49
C THR A 22 3.81 8.35 8.68
N ARG A 23 3.43 7.16 9.13
CA ARG A 23 2.37 6.34 8.53
C ARG A 23 1.44 5.85 9.60
N GLU A 24 0.16 5.92 9.30
CA GLU A 24 -0.88 5.39 10.14
C GLU A 24 -1.65 4.31 9.37
N TYR A 25 -1.92 3.19 10.04
CA TYR A 25 -2.66 2.07 9.49
C TYR A 25 -3.98 1.97 10.24
N PHE A 26 -5.09 2.05 9.50
CA PHE A 26 -6.42 2.01 10.07
C PHE A 26 -7.12 0.70 9.71
N PHE A 27 -7.71 0.03 10.69
CA PHE A 27 -8.66 -1.05 10.44
C PHE A 27 -10.00 -0.50 9.94
N ASP A 28 -10.43 0.63 10.49
CA ASP A 28 -11.59 1.39 10.05
C ASP A 28 -11.25 2.87 10.02
N ARG A 29 -10.95 3.38 8.83
CA ARG A 29 -10.56 4.78 8.66
C ARG A 29 -11.66 5.76 9.02
N PHE A 30 -12.93 5.39 8.81
CA PHE A 30 -14.06 6.31 9.00
C PHE A 30 -14.44 6.47 10.48
N ASN A 31 -14.12 5.47 11.29
CA ASN A 31 -14.38 5.46 12.73
C ASN A 31 -13.11 5.59 13.59
N SER A 32 -11.95 5.74 12.96
CA SER A 32 -10.66 5.91 13.64
C SER A 32 -10.29 7.39 13.70
N ARG A 33 -9.68 7.79 14.82
CA ARG A 33 -9.11 9.13 14.98
C ARG A 33 -7.72 9.17 14.39
N GLU A 34 -7.48 10.08 13.46
CA GLU A 34 -6.16 10.38 12.93
C GLU A 34 -5.32 11.10 14.01
N SER A 35 -4.00 10.86 14.00
CA SER A 35 -3.08 11.56 14.90
C SER A 35 -2.94 13.02 14.48
N GLU A 36 -3.10 13.92 15.44
CA GLU A 36 -2.80 15.33 15.25
C GLU A 36 -1.30 15.56 15.45
N LEU A 37 -0.58 15.77 14.35
CA LEU A 37 0.85 16.02 14.38
C LEU A 37 1.14 17.52 14.32
N GLN A 38 1.99 18.00 15.24
CA GLN A 38 2.48 19.35 15.24
C GLN A 38 4.00 19.36 15.07
N ILE A 39 4.50 20.24 14.18
CA ILE A 39 5.93 20.43 14.00
C ILE A 39 6.28 21.83 14.51
N LYS A 40 7.26 21.89 15.41
CA LYS A 40 7.87 23.11 15.86
C LYS A 40 9.37 23.06 15.67
N ASN A 41 9.93 23.99 14.91
CA ASN A 41 11.37 24.15 14.84
C ASN A 41 11.84 24.88 16.10
N LEU A 42 12.64 24.20 16.93
CA LEU A 42 13.17 24.78 18.18
C LEU A 42 14.46 25.57 17.97
N SER A 43 15.09 25.46 16.81
CA SER A 43 16.35 26.11 16.47
C SER A 43 16.21 27.39 15.63
N ALA A 44 14.98 27.74 15.23
CA ALA A 44 14.73 28.91 14.40
C ALA A 44 13.63 29.79 15.01
N ASP A 45 14.00 30.97 15.41
CA ASP A 45 13.09 32.00 15.93
C ASP A 45 12.45 32.84 14.82
N GLN A 46 12.93 32.71 13.59
CA GLN A 46 12.47 33.46 12.43
C GLN A 46 12.00 32.50 11.32
N PRO A 47 11.02 32.89 10.53
CA PRO A 47 10.66 32.13 9.34
C PRO A 47 11.87 32.03 8.39
N PRO A 48 11.98 30.93 7.61
CA PRO A 48 13.06 30.78 6.65
C PRO A 48 13.04 31.96 5.65
N ALA A 49 14.21 32.38 5.21
CA ALA A 49 14.34 33.36 4.15
C ALA A 49 13.65 32.87 2.87
N PRO A 50 13.11 33.75 2.03
CA PRO A 50 12.65 33.37 0.71
C PRO A 50 13.76 32.65 -0.07
N LEU A 51 13.36 31.66 -0.86
CA LEU A 51 14.31 30.96 -1.73
C LEU A 51 14.95 31.94 -2.73
N SER A 52 16.24 31.77 -2.95
CA SER A 52 16.92 32.42 -4.08
C SER A 52 16.47 31.81 -5.41
N ASP A 53 16.69 32.50 -6.51
CA ASP A 53 16.37 31.99 -7.84
C ASP A 53 17.13 30.71 -8.17
N ASP A 54 18.39 30.57 -7.71
CA ASP A 54 19.18 29.35 -7.88
C ASP A 54 18.61 28.15 -7.09
N GLU A 55 18.18 28.37 -5.85
CA GLU A 55 17.52 27.34 -5.05
C GLU A 55 16.18 26.93 -5.64
N LEU A 56 15.41 27.89 -6.16
CA LEU A 56 14.16 27.61 -6.85
C LEU A 56 14.40 26.80 -8.12
N ALA A 57 15.38 27.20 -8.94
CA ALA A 57 15.77 26.47 -10.15
C ALA A 57 16.23 25.02 -9.83
N ALA A 58 17.02 24.85 -8.78
CA ALA A 58 17.44 23.53 -8.32
C ALA A 58 16.25 22.65 -7.90
N ARG A 59 15.28 23.20 -7.17
CA ARG A 59 14.06 22.48 -6.77
C ARG A 59 13.20 22.08 -7.98
N ILE A 60 13.04 22.99 -8.95
CA ILE A 60 12.32 22.70 -10.20
C ILE A 60 13.01 21.54 -10.95
N LYS A 61 14.34 21.57 -11.04
CA LYS A 61 15.11 20.48 -11.67
C LYS A 61 14.88 19.14 -10.97
N VAL A 62 14.93 19.10 -9.62
CA VAL A 62 14.66 17.90 -8.85
C VAL A 62 13.24 17.39 -9.11
N MET A 63 12.24 18.28 -9.15
CA MET A 63 10.86 17.90 -9.49
C MET A 63 10.76 17.30 -10.90
N THR A 64 11.40 17.90 -11.89
CA THR A 64 11.43 17.37 -13.27
C THR A 64 12.03 15.98 -13.30
N THR A 65 13.18 15.77 -12.66
CA THR A 65 13.83 14.47 -12.55
C THR A 65 12.91 13.43 -11.85
N PHE A 66 12.21 13.85 -10.79
CA PHE A 66 11.26 12.98 -10.11
C PHE A 66 10.12 12.55 -11.05
N PHE A 67 9.53 13.48 -11.81
CA PHE A 67 8.48 13.14 -12.78
C PHE A 67 9.00 12.19 -13.87
N GLU A 68 10.19 12.44 -14.40
CA GLU A 68 10.84 11.53 -15.35
C GLU A 68 10.97 10.11 -14.74
N GLN A 69 11.51 10.00 -13.53
CA GLN A 69 11.65 8.72 -12.83
C GLN A 69 10.30 8.03 -12.60
N MET A 70 9.25 8.77 -12.25
CA MET A 70 7.91 8.20 -12.06
C MET A 70 7.34 7.64 -13.36
N THR A 71 7.67 8.20 -14.53
CA THR A 71 7.27 7.62 -15.82
C THR A 71 7.92 6.26 -16.11
N TRP A 72 9.10 6.00 -15.54
CA TRP A 72 9.77 4.69 -15.65
C TRP A 72 9.16 3.63 -14.73
N ILE A 73 8.52 4.04 -13.64
CA ILE A 73 7.85 3.12 -12.73
C ILE A 73 6.52 2.64 -13.31
N ALA A 74 5.82 3.48 -14.09
CA ALA A 74 4.51 3.14 -14.66
C ALA A 74 4.50 1.85 -15.52
N PRO A 75 5.54 1.47 -16.27
CA PRO A 75 5.60 0.20 -16.97
C PRO A 75 5.85 -1.02 -16.09
N LEU A 76 6.40 -0.89 -14.89
CA LEU A 76 6.74 -2.04 -14.02
C LEU A 76 5.56 -2.98 -13.76
N PRO A 77 4.32 -2.49 -13.53
CA PRO A 77 3.18 -3.38 -13.34
C PRO A 77 2.90 -4.32 -14.50
N VAL A 78 3.37 -4.03 -15.71
CA VAL A 78 3.19 -4.90 -16.88
C VAL A 78 3.94 -6.23 -16.73
N GLU A 79 4.99 -6.25 -15.94
CA GLU A 79 5.79 -7.44 -15.65
C GLU A 79 5.16 -8.33 -14.56
N PHE A 80 4.14 -7.85 -13.83
CA PHE A 80 3.49 -8.65 -12.80
C PHE A 80 2.66 -9.79 -13.42
N PRO A 81 2.56 -10.96 -12.76
CA PRO A 81 1.78 -12.07 -13.28
C PRO A 81 0.30 -11.73 -13.38
N MET A 82 -0.36 -12.23 -14.43
CA MET A 82 -1.79 -12.00 -14.69
C MET A 82 -2.62 -13.06 -13.96
N ASN A 83 -3.62 -12.60 -13.20
CA ASN A 83 -4.49 -13.43 -12.35
C ASN A 83 -3.70 -14.31 -11.37
N ASP A 84 -2.60 -13.78 -10.89
CA ASP A 84 -1.72 -14.40 -9.93
C ASP A 84 -0.92 -13.32 -9.19
N PHE A 85 -0.19 -13.71 -8.15
CA PHE A 85 0.71 -12.86 -7.40
C PHE A 85 2.18 -13.24 -7.62
N LEU A 86 3.07 -12.28 -7.54
CA LEU A 86 4.48 -12.54 -7.28
C LEU A 86 4.63 -13.18 -5.89
N PRO A 87 5.68 -13.96 -5.65
CA PRO A 87 6.02 -14.36 -4.28
C PRO A 87 6.14 -13.13 -3.36
N PRO A 88 5.69 -13.20 -2.11
CA PRO A 88 5.90 -12.12 -1.15
C PRO A 88 7.37 -11.79 -0.96
N PHE A 89 7.69 -10.52 -0.82
CA PHE A 89 9.07 -10.04 -0.70
C PHE A 89 9.19 -8.82 0.22
N GLU A 90 10.39 -8.62 0.75
CA GLU A 90 10.80 -7.44 1.49
C GLU A 90 11.61 -6.51 0.59
N PHE A 91 11.48 -5.21 0.79
CA PHE A 91 12.38 -4.26 0.16
C PHE A 91 13.69 -4.16 0.93
N ASP A 92 14.78 -4.21 0.21
CA ASP A 92 16.09 -3.96 0.77
C ASP A 92 16.27 -2.45 1.02
N ALA A 93 16.58 -2.09 2.27
CA ALA A 93 16.80 -0.70 2.67
C ALA A 93 17.95 -0.03 1.92
N ASP A 94 18.95 -0.80 1.53
CA ASP A 94 20.16 -0.31 0.88
C ASP A 94 19.98 -0.04 -0.62
N GLN A 95 18.89 -0.52 -1.23
CA GLN A 95 18.61 -0.34 -2.65
C GLN A 95 17.78 0.91 -2.99
N GLY A 96 17.56 1.81 -2.03
CA GLY A 96 16.84 3.07 -2.26
C GLY A 96 15.39 2.88 -2.71
N SER A 97 14.73 1.83 -2.26
CA SER A 97 13.40 1.46 -2.68
C SER A 97 12.31 2.37 -2.08
N TRP A 98 11.19 2.46 -2.76
CA TRP A 98 9.98 3.15 -2.28
C TRP A 98 9.21 2.37 -1.19
N GLY A 99 9.61 1.14 -0.91
CA GLY A 99 9.06 0.29 0.13
C GLY A 99 9.56 0.68 1.52
N THR A 100 9.00 0.06 2.54
CA THR A 100 9.46 0.18 3.91
C THR A 100 9.92 -1.16 4.42
N ILE A 101 10.98 -1.14 5.21
CA ILE A 101 11.64 -2.33 5.77
C ILE A 101 10.76 -3.12 6.77
N ASP A 102 9.68 -2.52 7.24
CA ASP A 102 8.72 -3.10 8.18
C ASP A 102 7.51 -3.75 7.49
N ASN A 103 7.48 -3.73 6.16
CA ASN A 103 6.42 -4.35 5.38
C ASN A 103 6.95 -5.42 4.43
N ILE A 104 6.18 -6.50 4.32
CA ILE A 104 6.29 -7.49 3.26
C ILE A 104 5.24 -7.14 2.20
N TYR A 105 5.62 -7.24 0.95
CA TYR A 105 4.80 -6.85 -0.19
C TYR A 105 4.53 -8.02 -1.13
N CYS A 106 3.39 -7.95 -1.82
CA CYS A 106 3.03 -8.92 -2.82
C CYS A 106 2.19 -8.21 -3.90
N PHE A 107 2.59 -8.35 -5.14
CA PHE A 107 1.94 -7.71 -6.29
C PHE A 107 1.49 -8.74 -7.30
N GLY A 108 0.40 -8.44 -7.97
CA GLY A 108 -0.08 -9.17 -9.13
C GLY A 108 -0.94 -8.28 -10.01
N ARG A 109 -1.33 -8.78 -11.16
CA ARG A 109 -2.33 -8.15 -12.01
C ARG A 109 -3.58 -9.02 -12.07
N TYR A 110 -4.69 -8.42 -12.43
CA TYR A 110 -5.86 -9.15 -12.81
C TYR A 110 -6.41 -8.71 -14.16
N HIS A 111 -7.01 -9.67 -14.86
CA HIS A 111 -7.92 -9.44 -15.96
C HIS A 111 -9.27 -10.08 -15.61
N LEU A 112 -10.30 -9.26 -15.46
CA LEU A 112 -11.59 -9.68 -14.93
C LEU A 112 -12.74 -9.14 -15.78
N LYS A 113 -13.46 -10.05 -16.45
CA LYS A 113 -14.67 -9.71 -17.18
C LYS A 113 -15.85 -9.50 -16.24
N LYS A 114 -16.91 -8.86 -16.75
CA LYS A 114 -18.11 -8.54 -15.96
C LYS A 114 -18.85 -9.76 -15.41
N ASP A 115 -18.78 -10.89 -16.10
CA ASP A 115 -19.41 -12.16 -15.73
C ASP A 115 -18.50 -13.07 -14.87
N GLN A 116 -17.37 -12.53 -14.43
CA GLN A 116 -16.36 -13.25 -13.65
C GLN A 116 -16.13 -12.61 -12.28
N TYR A 117 -15.54 -13.39 -11.41
CA TYR A 117 -14.99 -12.92 -10.14
C TYR A 117 -13.66 -13.62 -9.83
N LEU A 118 -12.81 -12.96 -9.06
CA LEU A 118 -11.61 -13.57 -8.50
C LEU A 118 -11.91 -14.11 -7.10
N LYS A 119 -11.35 -15.27 -6.82
CA LYS A 119 -11.25 -15.84 -5.48
C LYS A 119 -9.77 -15.86 -5.11
N ILE A 120 -9.39 -15.08 -4.11
CA ILE A 120 -8.01 -14.92 -3.61
C ILE A 120 -7.97 -15.62 -2.26
N GLN A 121 -7.07 -16.60 -2.08
CA GLN A 121 -6.91 -17.32 -0.83
C GLN A 121 -5.48 -17.22 -0.32
N PHE A 122 -5.33 -17.03 0.98
CA PHE A 122 -4.03 -16.95 1.63
C PHE A 122 -4.12 -17.27 3.12
N SER A 123 -3.01 -17.73 3.69
CA SER A 123 -2.74 -17.72 5.12
C SER A 123 -2.02 -16.42 5.49
N SER A 124 -2.25 -15.91 6.69
CA SER A 124 -1.50 -14.74 7.17
C SER A 124 -0.66 -15.14 8.37
N PRO A 125 0.64 -14.89 8.35
CA PRO A 125 1.45 -15.00 9.54
C PRO A 125 0.96 -14.03 10.60
N LYS A 126 1.43 -14.19 11.82
CA LYS A 126 1.19 -13.21 12.87
C LYS A 126 1.85 -11.89 12.48
N CYS A 127 1.06 -10.82 12.43
CA CYS A 127 1.46 -9.49 11.98
C CYS A 127 0.58 -8.42 12.65
N CYS A 128 1.03 -7.18 12.66
CA CYS A 128 0.22 -6.08 13.19
C CYS A 128 -0.96 -5.75 12.26
N TYR A 129 -0.73 -5.78 10.96
CA TYR A 129 -1.73 -5.43 9.95
C TYR A 129 -1.43 -6.17 8.66
N TRP A 130 -2.47 -6.54 7.92
CA TRP A 130 -2.39 -6.84 6.49
C TRP A 130 -3.54 -6.18 5.75
N GLY A 131 -3.33 -5.93 4.46
CA GLY A 131 -4.37 -5.39 3.58
C GLY A 131 -4.16 -5.78 2.13
N ILE A 132 -5.29 -5.96 1.43
CA ILE A 132 -5.37 -6.15 -0.01
C ILE A 132 -6.13 -4.97 -0.60
N GLN A 133 -5.63 -4.42 -1.70
CA GLN A 133 -6.28 -3.33 -2.41
C GLN A 133 -6.00 -3.40 -3.91
N THR A 134 -6.83 -2.69 -4.69
CA THR A 134 -6.63 -2.54 -6.14
C THR A 134 -5.97 -1.21 -6.46
N TRP A 135 -5.05 -1.22 -7.42
CA TRP A 135 -4.38 -0.05 -7.97
C TRP A 135 -4.51 -0.03 -9.49
N ASN A 136 -4.52 1.15 -10.08
CA ASN A 136 -4.36 1.28 -11.52
C ASN A 136 -2.88 1.08 -11.94
N TYR A 137 -2.60 1.06 -13.25
CA TYR A 137 -1.24 0.88 -13.76
C TYR A 137 -0.26 2.04 -13.42
N LEU A 138 -0.75 3.15 -12.93
CA LEU A 138 0.07 4.24 -12.39
C LEU A 138 0.34 4.06 -10.88
N MET A 139 0.05 2.89 -10.33
CA MET A 139 0.19 2.56 -8.90
C MET A 139 -0.61 3.47 -7.97
N GLN A 140 -1.71 4.02 -8.47
CA GLN A 140 -2.65 4.83 -7.69
C GLN A 140 -3.81 3.94 -7.23
N SER A 141 -4.30 4.15 -6.01
CA SER A 141 -5.52 3.50 -5.53
C SER A 141 -6.68 3.78 -6.50
N THR A 142 -7.44 2.75 -6.84
CA THR A 142 -8.69 2.90 -7.59
C THR A 142 -9.71 3.70 -6.78
N ASP A 143 -10.89 3.99 -7.33
CA ASP A 143 -11.89 4.87 -6.71
C ASP A 143 -12.40 4.33 -5.35
N TYR A 144 -11.61 4.56 -4.30
CA TYR A 144 -11.92 4.14 -2.92
C TYR A 144 -13.02 4.99 -2.26
N LYS A 145 -13.45 6.09 -2.88
CA LYS A 145 -14.51 6.95 -2.34
C LYS A 145 -15.89 6.38 -2.62
N ASN A 146 -16.05 5.78 -3.79
CA ASN A 146 -17.33 5.27 -4.28
C ASN A 146 -17.39 3.73 -4.28
N HIS A 147 -16.27 3.04 -4.16
CA HIS A 147 -16.15 1.60 -4.23
C HIS A 147 -15.34 1.02 -3.07
N LYS A 148 -15.74 -0.15 -2.59
CA LYS A 148 -14.94 -0.91 -1.62
C LYS A 148 -13.79 -1.62 -2.33
N VAL A 149 -12.70 -0.91 -2.58
CA VAL A 149 -11.53 -1.38 -3.37
C VAL A 149 -10.42 -1.98 -2.50
N SER A 150 -10.64 -2.08 -1.20
CA SER A 150 -9.68 -2.65 -0.26
C SER A 150 -10.37 -3.38 0.89
N ILE A 151 -9.63 -4.32 1.47
CA ILE A 151 -10.02 -5.00 2.70
C ILE A 151 -8.76 -5.28 3.52
N ASN A 152 -8.88 -5.25 4.84
CA ASN A 152 -7.77 -5.46 5.75
C ASN A 152 -8.11 -6.46 6.86
N LYS A 153 -7.10 -6.79 7.67
CA LYS A 153 -7.18 -7.75 8.79
C LYS A 153 -8.34 -7.49 9.77
N GLY A 154 -8.66 -6.22 10.03
CA GLY A 154 -9.74 -5.86 10.96
C GLY A 154 -11.13 -5.96 10.34
N GLN A 155 -11.23 -5.99 9.02
CA GLN A 155 -12.49 -6.04 8.29
C GLN A 155 -12.81 -7.45 7.77
N ALA A 156 -11.79 -8.23 7.46
CA ALA A 156 -11.95 -9.57 6.89
C ALA A 156 -12.28 -10.59 7.97
N LYS A 157 -13.14 -11.53 7.63
CA LYS A 157 -13.45 -12.71 8.46
C LYS A 157 -12.60 -13.89 8.01
N PRO A 158 -11.88 -14.55 8.93
CA PRO A 158 -11.14 -15.76 8.61
C PRO A 158 -12.08 -16.94 8.32
N ASN A 159 -11.60 -17.88 7.53
CA ASN A 159 -12.20 -19.19 7.35
C ASN A 159 -12.07 -20.02 8.65
N ALA A 160 -12.77 -21.17 8.72
CA ALA A 160 -12.73 -22.06 9.89
C ALA A 160 -11.31 -22.61 10.20
N ASP A 161 -10.45 -22.69 9.19
CA ASP A 161 -9.05 -23.13 9.30
C ASP A 161 -8.06 -21.98 9.58
N GLY A 162 -8.56 -20.73 9.73
CA GLY A 162 -7.75 -19.55 9.98
C GLY A 162 -7.19 -18.87 8.73
N THR A 163 -7.37 -19.43 7.55
CA THR A 163 -7.03 -18.78 6.28
C THR A 163 -8.03 -17.68 5.92
N TYR A 164 -7.76 -16.93 4.87
CA TYR A 164 -8.67 -15.92 4.35
C TYR A 164 -9.03 -16.20 2.90
N THR A 165 -10.30 -15.97 2.57
CA THR A 165 -10.78 -15.95 1.19
C THR A 165 -11.35 -14.58 0.89
N ILE A 166 -10.77 -13.87 -0.07
CA ILE A 166 -11.24 -12.57 -0.55
C ILE A 166 -11.84 -12.76 -1.95
N TYR A 167 -12.98 -12.16 -2.17
CA TYR A 167 -13.65 -12.15 -3.46
C TYR A 167 -13.54 -10.77 -4.10
N MET A 168 -13.26 -10.72 -5.40
CA MET A 168 -13.23 -9.47 -6.15
C MET A 168 -14.07 -9.59 -7.42
N SER A 169 -14.96 -8.63 -7.64
CA SER A 169 -15.82 -8.55 -8.83
C SER A 169 -16.19 -7.11 -9.15
N HIS A 170 -16.77 -6.88 -10.33
CA HIS A 170 -17.27 -5.56 -10.71
C HIS A 170 -18.49 -5.16 -9.88
N GLU A 171 -19.42 -6.09 -9.67
CA GLU A 171 -20.64 -5.89 -8.91
C GLU A 171 -20.61 -6.65 -7.58
N PRO A 172 -21.31 -6.16 -6.53
CA PRO A 172 -21.40 -6.84 -5.26
C PRO A 172 -21.98 -8.25 -5.41
N MET A 173 -21.35 -9.24 -4.78
CA MET A 173 -21.77 -10.64 -4.88
C MET A 173 -22.28 -11.23 -3.54
N GLY A 174 -22.58 -10.37 -2.56
CA GLY A 174 -23.12 -10.81 -1.27
C GLY A 174 -22.15 -11.58 -0.37
N LYS A 175 -20.85 -11.57 -0.69
CA LYS A 175 -19.81 -12.17 0.15
C LYS A 175 -19.27 -11.16 1.16
N GLU A 176 -19.01 -11.60 2.39
CA GLU A 176 -18.50 -10.72 3.45
C GLU A 176 -17.13 -10.14 3.12
N ASN A 177 -16.20 -10.98 2.69
CA ASN A 177 -14.84 -10.58 2.29
C ASN A 177 -14.80 -10.22 0.81
N TRP A 178 -15.62 -9.25 0.40
CA TRP A 178 -15.67 -8.80 -0.99
C TRP A 178 -15.03 -7.43 -1.15
N ILE A 179 -14.34 -7.23 -2.28
CA ILE A 179 -13.85 -5.94 -2.78
C ILE A 179 -14.26 -5.74 -4.23
N SER A 180 -14.38 -4.48 -4.63
CA SER A 180 -14.76 -4.08 -5.98
C SER A 180 -13.54 -3.93 -6.90
N ALA A 181 -13.67 -4.36 -8.15
CA ALA A 181 -12.75 -4.02 -9.23
C ALA A 181 -12.91 -2.55 -9.71
N ALA A 182 -13.90 -1.79 -9.16
CA ALA A 182 -14.17 -0.39 -9.48
C ALA A 182 -14.29 -0.09 -10.98
N GLY A 183 -14.80 -1.03 -11.76
CA GLY A 183 -14.97 -0.91 -13.21
C GLY A 183 -13.71 -1.18 -14.05
N TYR A 184 -12.57 -1.46 -13.44
CA TYR A 184 -11.34 -1.79 -14.16
C TYR A 184 -11.34 -3.28 -14.55
N GLU A 185 -11.32 -3.56 -15.86
CA GLU A 185 -11.15 -4.94 -16.35
C GLU A 185 -9.74 -5.46 -16.10
N GLU A 186 -8.76 -4.56 -16.16
CA GLU A 186 -7.36 -4.85 -15.81
C GLU A 186 -6.82 -3.83 -14.83
N ALA A 187 -6.17 -4.31 -13.79
CA ALA A 187 -5.49 -3.47 -12.81
C ALA A 187 -4.54 -4.31 -11.94
N ILE A 188 -3.96 -3.69 -10.93
CA ILE A 188 -3.00 -4.29 -10.01
C ILE A 188 -3.73 -4.75 -8.75
N MET A 189 -3.40 -5.95 -8.29
CA MET A 189 -3.66 -6.42 -6.94
C MET A 189 -2.43 -6.13 -6.08
N PHE A 190 -2.62 -5.46 -4.97
CA PHE A 190 -1.57 -5.11 -4.04
C PHE A 190 -1.88 -5.66 -2.65
N CYS A 191 -0.98 -6.49 -2.14
CA CYS A 191 -1.00 -7.00 -0.78
C CYS A 191 0.18 -6.49 0.02
N ARG A 192 -0.01 -6.32 1.33
CA ARG A 192 1.09 -6.06 2.26
C ARG A 192 0.78 -6.57 3.66
N TRP A 193 1.85 -6.91 4.38
CA TRP A 193 1.84 -7.29 5.79
C TRP A 193 2.80 -6.38 6.56
N LEU A 194 2.34 -5.78 7.64
CA LEU A 194 3.13 -4.91 8.51
C LEU A 194 3.62 -5.69 9.71
N LEU A 195 4.93 -5.67 9.98
CA LEU A 195 5.59 -6.34 11.09
C LEU A 195 5.15 -7.81 11.20
N ALA A 196 5.24 -8.53 10.09
CA ALA A 196 5.01 -9.96 10.05
C ALA A 196 6.19 -10.69 10.71
N GLU A 197 5.89 -11.75 11.49
CA GLU A 197 6.91 -12.55 12.17
C GLU A 197 7.66 -13.49 11.23
N GLU A 198 7.08 -13.77 10.06
CA GLU A 198 7.67 -14.62 9.02
C GLU A 198 7.17 -14.21 7.62
N LEU A 199 7.86 -14.65 6.58
CA LEU A 199 7.45 -14.40 5.19
C LEU A 199 6.15 -15.19 4.91
N PRO A 200 5.04 -14.54 4.48
CA PRO A 200 3.82 -15.24 4.15
C PRO A 200 4.00 -16.12 2.90
N GLU A 201 3.18 -17.15 2.79
CA GLU A 201 3.03 -17.90 1.54
C GLU A 201 2.40 -17.01 0.46
N GLN A 202 2.71 -17.31 -0.81
CA GLN A 202 2.12 -16.62 -1.95
C GLN A 202 0.60 -16.87 -1.97
N PRO A 203 -0.23 -15.80 -2.04
CA PRO A 203 -1.66 -15.96 -2.23
C PRO A 203 -1.99 -16.68 -3.53
N THR A 204 -3.01 -17.54 -3.52
CA THR A 204 -3.53 -18.19 -4.72
C THR A 204 -4.70 -17.42 -5.30
N VAL A 205 -4.84 -17.42 -6.62
CA VAL A 205 -5.91 -16.71 -7.33
C VAL A 205 -6.62 -17.66 -8.29
N GLU A 206 -7.95 -17.70 -8.21
CA GLU A 206 -8.81 -18.42 -9.15
C GLU A 206 -9.74 -17.42 -9.85
N VAL A 207 -9.85 -17.50 -11.18
CA VAL A 207 -10.86 -16.78 -11.96
C VAL A 207 -12.05 -17.69 -12.15
N LEU A 208 -13.21 -17.26 -11.69
CA LEU A 208 -14.43 -18.05 -11.69
C LEU A 208 -15.56 -17.30 -12.40
N SER A 209 -16.48 -18.04 -13.02
CA SER A 209 -17.68 -17.47 -13.66
C SER A 209 -18.86 -17.52 -12.70
N PHE A 210 -19.72 -16.49 -12.71
CA PHE A 210 -20.99 -16.54 -11.98
C PHE A 210 -21.92 -17.66 -12.46
N ALA A 211 -21.80 -18.08 -13.72
CA ALA A 211 -22.60 -19.18 -14.28
C ALA A 211 -22.27 -20.56 -13.67
N GLU A 212 -21.08 -20.71 -13.06
CA GLU A 212 -20.64 -21.98 -12.44
C GLU A 212 -21.10 -22.13 -10.99
N VAL A 213 -21.73 -21.10 -10.42
CA VAL A 213 -22.19 -21.08 -9.02
C VAL A 213 -23.71 -21.25 -8.90
N SER A 214 -24.41 -21.49 -10.02
CA SER A 214 -25.88 -21.62 -10.09
C SER A 214 -26.36 -23.04 -9.75
#